data_f5c4af6703de97c3d1131c483c322c45
#
_entry.id   f5c4af6703de97c3d1131c483c322c45
#
_cell.length_a   1.000
_cell.length_b   1.000
_cell.length_c   1.000
_cell.angle_alpha   90.00
_cell.angle_beta   90.00
_cell.angle_gamma   90.00
#
_symmetry.space_group_name_H-M   'P 1'
#
loop_
_entity.id
_entity.type
_entity.pdbx_description
1 polymer ?
#
loop_
_entity_poly.entity_id
_entity_poly.type
_entity_poly.pdbx_seq_one_letter_code
_entity_poly.pdbx_strand_id
1 'polypeptide(L)'
;FGNSMPGISGIETAFSLLLTTLVETGKMNIGELIEKFTAKPASILPVKYAEDGVGTLVKGGVADIVIIDPEAEWVVKSDEFISKGHNTPLDGCNLKGKIVATIHKGNFVFDINGGALTGKGG
;
A
#
# COMPACT_ATOMS: atom_id res chain seq x y z
N PHE A 1 -28.20 -0.55 -14.87
CA PHE A 1 -27.53 -1.29 -13.76
C PHE A 1 -27.08 -2.71 -14.14
N GLY A 2 -27.69 -3.37 -15.13
CA GLY A 2 -27.39 -4.75 -15.49
C GLY A 2 -26.00 -5.02 -16.09
N ASN A 3 -25.28 -4.00 -16.54
CA ASN A 3 -23.95 -4.10 -17.14
C ASN A 3 -22.85 -3.37 -16.32
N SER A 4 -23.15 -2.95 -15.10
CA SER A 4 -22.16 -2.35 -14.22
C SER A 4 -21.21 -3.43 -13.67
N MET A 5 -19.91 -3.23 -13.84
CA MET A 5 -18.92 -4.11 -13.19
C MET A 5 -18.96 -3.91 -11.68
N PRO A 6 -19.07 -4.98 -10.88
CA PRO A 6 -19.18 -4.89 -9.43
C PRO A 6 -17.81 -4.60 -8.81
N GLY A 7 -17.61 -3.37 -8.34
CA GLY A 7 -16.42 -2.98 -7.59
C GLY A 7 -15.16 -2.86 -8.45
N ILE A 8 -14.07 -2.44 -7.78
CA ILE A 8 -12.74 -2.24 -8.38
C ILE A 8 -11.70 -2.87 -7.45
N SER A 9 -10.79 -3.64 -8.02
CA SER A 9 -9.58 -4.12 -7.33
C SER A 9 -8.56 -2.99 -7.29
N GLY A 10 -8.47 -2.29 -6.15
CA GLY A 10 -7.65 -1.08 -6.03
C GLY A 10 -6.60 -1.12 -4.93
N ILE A 11 -6.56 -2.16 -4.09
CA ILE A 11 -5.71 -2.16 -2.90
C ILE A 11 -4.22 -2.11 -3.26
N GLU A 12 -3.80 -2.73 -4.36
CA GLU A 12 -2.40 -2.76 -4.80
C GLU A 12 -1.99 -1.50 -5.56
N THR A 13 -2.95 -0.71 -6.04
CA THR A 13 -2.69 0.50 -6.84
C THR A 13 -3.02 1.79 -6.12
N ALA A 14 -3.73 1.73 -4.99
CA ALA A 14 -4.28 2.91 -4.30
C ALA A 14 -3.21 3.94 -3.95
N PHE A 15 -2.09 3.53 -3.35
CA PHE A 15 -1.02 4.44 -2.96
C PHE A 15 -0.38 5.10 -4.19
N SER A 16 0.02 4.29 -5.18
CA SER A 16 0.67 4.79 -6.41
C SER A 16 -0.25 5.70 -7.22
N LEU A 17 -1.54 5.38 -7.30
CA LEU A 17 -2.53 6.22 -7.97
C LEU A 17 -2.63 7.60 -7.30
N LEU A 18 -2.74 7.63 -5.97
CA LEU A 18 -2.86 8.90 -5.23
C LEU A 18 -1.54 9.68 -5.22
N LEU A 19 -0.39 9.01 -5.17
CA LEU A 19 0.91 9.66 -5.33
C LEU A 19 0.99 10.33 -6.71
N THR A 20 0.70 9.61 -7.77
CA THR A 20 0.74 10.13 -9.15
C THR A 20 -0.26 11.27 -9.38
N THR A 21 -1.47 11.17 -8.83
CA THR A 21 -2.54 12.14 -9.11
C THR A 21 -2.58 13.34 -8.17
N LEU A 22 -2.09 13.21 -6.96
CA LEU A 22 -2.16 14.27 -5.94
C LEU A 22 -0.79 14.84 -5.59
N VAL A 23 0.22 13.99 -5.40
CA VAL A 23 1.55 14.47 -4.98
C VAL A 23 2.31 15.04 -6.17
N GLU A 24 2.41 14.31 -7.28
CA GLU A 24 3.10 14.77 -8.49
C GLU A 24 2.46 16.03 -9.10
N THR A 25 1.16 16.23 -8.89
CA THR A 25 0.46 17.45 -9.35
C THR A 25 0.49 18.61 -8.34
N GLY A 26 1.20 18.43 -7.21
CA GLY A 26 1.35 19.46 -6.18
C GLY A 26 0.10 19.76 -5.34
N LYS A 27 -0.92 18.91 -5.40
CA LYS A 27 -2.16 19.07 -4.61
C LYS A 27 -2.01 18.60 -3.16
N MET A 28 -1.00 17.79 -2.89
CA MET A 28 -0.71 17.21 -1.58
C MET A 28 0.79 16.94 -1.48
N ASN A 29 1.37 17.01 -0.29
CA ASN A 29 2.73 16.51 -0.09
C ASN A 29 2.73 15.02 0.27
N ILE A 30 3.87 14.35 0.07
CA ILE A 30 3.97 12.91 0.31
C ILE A 30 3.75 12.53 1.78
N GLY A 31 4.15 13.38 2.73
CA GLY A 31 3.90 13.15 4.16
C GLY A 31 2.41 13.12 4.49
N GLU A 32 1.64 14.06 3.93
CA GLU A 32 0.18 14.09 4.07
C GLU A 32 -0.48 12.83 3.46
N LEU A 33 0.03 12.36 2.32
CA LEU A 33 -0.45 11.11 1.73
C LEU A 33 -0.19 9.91 2.65
N ILE A 34 1.03 9.79 3.16
CA ILE A 34 1.40 8.72 4.10
C ILE A 34 0.53 8.73 5.35
N GLU A 35 0.27 9.92 5.94
CA GLU A 35 -0.61 10.04 7.11
C GLU A 35 -2.01 9.47 6.84
N LYS A 36 -2.55 9.65 5.62
CA LYS A 36 -3.87 9.14 5.25
C LYS A 36 -3.93 7.61 5.13
N PHE A 37 -2.79 6.97 4.94
CA PHE A 37 -2.68 5.50 4.91
C PHE A 37 -2.26 4.90 6.26
N THR A 38 -1.80 5.71 7.22
CA THR A 38 -1.19 5.25 8.47
C THR A 38 -1.85 5.88 9.70
N ALA A 39 -1.35 7.01 10.16
CA ALA A 39 -1.75 7.62 11.42
C ALA A 39 -3.23 8.04 11.45
N LYS A 40 -3.77 8.55 10.35
CA LYS A 40 -5.18 8.99 10.31
C LYS A 40 -6.16 7.82 10.46
N PRO A 41 -6.08 6.73 9.67
CA PRO A 41 -6.93 5.57 9.92
C PRO A 41 -6.66 4.92 11.28
N ALA A 42 -5.42 4.88 11.76
CA ALA A 42 -5.11 4.34 13.08
C ALA A 42 -5.78 5.14 14.21
N SER A 43 -5.94 6.45 14.07
CA SER A 43 -6.55 7.31 15.11
C SER A 43 -8.01 7.02 15.42
N ILE A 44 -8.73 6.30 14.55
CA ILE A 44 -10.13 5.90 14.78
C ILE A 44 -10.25 4.48 15.35
N LEU A 45 -9.14 3.77 15.49
CA LEU A 45 -9.12 2.44 16.10
C LEU A 45 -9.23 2.53 17.64
N PRO A 46 -9.69 1.47 18.31
CA PRO A 46 -9.68 1.40 19.78
C PRO A 46 -8.29 1.64 20.37
N VAL A 47 -8.24 2.26 21.55
CA VAL A 47 -7.01 2.70 22.25
C VAL A 47 -5.91 1.64 22.32
N LYS A 48 -6.28 0.37 22.49
CA LYS A 48 -5.32 -0.75 22.53
C LYS A 48 -4.38 -0.80 21.32
N TYR A 49 -4.85 -0.40 20.14
CA TYR A 49 -4.03 -0.38 18.93
C TYR A 49 -3.05 0.80 18.91
N ALA A 50 -3.39 1.90 19.56
CA ALA A 50 -2.46 3.02 19.75
C ALA A 50 -1.33 2.64 20.72
N GLU A 51 -1.62 1.87 21.77
CA GLU A 51 -0.63 1.31 22.71
C GLU A 51 0.34 0.35 22.01
N ASP A 52 -0.13 -0.40 21.02
CA ASP A 52 0.68 -1.28 20.17
C ASP A 52 1.50 -0.50 19.11
N GLY A 53 1.34 0.82 19.00
CA GLY A 53 2.05 1.67 18.05
C GLY A 53 1.54 1.58 16.61
N VAL A 54 0.31 1.09 16.40
CA VAL A 54 -0.29 0.97 15.05
C VAL A 54 -0.36 2.34 14.37
N GLY A 55 0.09 2.41 13.12
CA GLY A 55 0.12 3.64 12.32
C GLY A 55 1.28 4.58 12.60
N THR A 56 2.25 4.17 13.45
CA THR A 56 3.43 4.96 13.81
C THR A 56 4.70 4.10 13.80
N LEU A 57 5.86 4.75 13.70
CA LEU A 57 7.17 4.12 13.86
C LEU A 57 7.76 4.59 15.21
N VAL A 58 7.53 3.80 16.25
CA VAL A 58 8.02 4.09 17.60
C VAL A 58 8.91 2.95 18.12
N LYS A 59 9.90 3.29 18.92
CA LYS A 59 10.77 2.27 19.56
C LYS A 59 9.93 1.39 20.50
N GLY A 60 10.00 0.06 20.27
CA GLY A 60 9.23 -0.91 21.04
C GLY A 60 7.83 -1.21 20.48
N GLY A 61 7.40 -0.50 19.44
CA GLY A 61 6.15 -0.79 18.74
C GLY A 61 6.26 -2.01 17.81
N VAL A 62 5.13 -2.45 17.29
CA VAL A 62 5.09 -3.54 16.30
C VAL A 62 5.76 -3.10 15.00
N ALA A 63 6.64 -3.93 14.47
CA ALA A 63 7.33 -3.65 13.20
C ALA A 63 6.47 -4.06 12.00
N ASP A 64 5.40 -3.28 11.75
CA ASP A 64 4.57 -3.34 10.56
C ASP A 64 4.96 -2.15 9.66
N ILE A 65 5.80 -2.42 8.64
CA ILE A 65 6.48 -1.38 7.87
C ILE A 65 6.33 -1.66 6.38
N VAL A 66 6.06 -0.61 5.61
CA VAL A 66 6.11 -0.63 4.15
C VAL A 66 7.27 0.25 3.69
N ILE A 67 8.10 -0.27 2.80
CA ILE A 67 9.18 0.46 2.15
C ILE A 67 8.73 0.80 0.73
N ILE A 68 8.82 2.08 0.40
CA ILE A 68 8.30 2.64 -0.86
C ILE A 68 9.44 3.36 -1.57
N ASP A 69 9.56 3.15 -2.87
CA ASP A 69 10.31 4.03 -3.77
C ASP A 69 9.32 5.00 -4.44
N PRO A 70 9.29 6.28 -4.03
CA PRO A 70 8.33 7.24 -4.56
C PRO A 70 8.61 7.64 -6.01
N GLU A 71 9.84 7.49 -6.49
CA GLU A 71 10.25 7.89 -7.84
C GLU A 71 10.12 6.77 -8.87
N ALA A 72 10.03 5.52 -8.41
CA ALA A 72 9.93 4.38 -9.32
C ALA A 72 8.62 4.43 -10.11
N GLU A 73 8.75 4.39 -11.43
CA GLU A 73 7.62 4.27 -12.35
C GLU A 73 7.35 2.79 -12.67
N TRP A 74 6.08 2.45 -12.79
CA TRP A 74 5.67 1.10 -13.15
C TRP A 74 4.33 1.10 -13.87
N VAL A 75 4.15 0.12 -14.76
CA VAL A 75 2.91 -0.08 -15.48
C VAL A 75 2.05 -1.07 -14.72
N VAL A 76 0.78 -0.70 -14.48
CA VAL A 76 -0.18 -1.59 -13.84
C VAL A 76 -0.50 -2.75 -14.76
N LYS A 77 -0.35 -3.97 -14.24
CA LYS A 77 -0.71 -5.21 -14.91
C LYS A 77 -1.60 -6.01 -13.98
N SER A 78 -2.88 -6.00 -14.26
CA SER A 78 -3.88 -6.61 -13.39
C SER A 78 -3.74 -8.12 -13.25
N ASP A 79 -3.16 -8.77 -14.25
CA ASP A 79 -2.84 -10.21 -14.23
C ASP A 79 -1.69 -10.58 -13.27
N GLU A 80 -0.85 -9.60 -12.90
CA GLU A 80 0.24 -9.77 -11.92
C GLU A 80 -0.21 -9.50 -10.47
N PHE A 81 -1.48 -9.13 -10.22
CA PHE A 81 -1.96 -8.85 -8.87
C PHE A 81 -1.94 -10.09 -7.98
N ILE A 82 -1.50 -9.90 -6.73
CA ILE A 82 -1.55 -10.93 -5.68
C ILE A 82 -2.99 -11.15 -5.22
N SER A 83 -3.81 -10.10 -5.28
CA SER A 83 -5.25 -10.14 -4.99
C SER A 83 -5.97 -11.06 -5.97
N LYS A 84 -7.02 -11.74 -5.50
CA LYS A 84 -7.87 -12.58 -6.36
C LYS A 84 -8.68 -11.78 -7.39
N GLY A 85 -8.92 -10.51 -7.11
CA GLY A 85 -9.64 -9.62 -8.02
C GLY A 85 -8.67 -8.94 -8.99
N HIS A 86 -8.98 -8.98 -10.27
CA HIS A 86 -8.20 -8.36 -11.35
C HIS A 86 -8.98 -7.25 -12.06
N ASN A 87 -10.18 -6.93 -11.56
CA ASN A 87 -11.04 -5.91 -12.15
C ASN A 87 -10.55 -4.51 -11.76
N THR A 88 -9.81 -3.85 -12.62
CA THR A 88 -9.32 -2.49 -12.43
C THR A 88 -9.35 -1.69 -13.73
N PRO A 89 -9.79 -0.40 -13.70
CA PRO A 89 -9.70 0.49 -14.84
C PRO A 89 -8.27 1.01 -15.06
N LEU A 90 -7.33 0.66 -14.19
CA LEU A 90 -5.95 1.16 -14.22
C LEU A 90 -5.00 0.26 -15.01
N ASP A 91 -5.48 -0.86 -15.52
CA ASP A 91 -4.66 -1.78 -16.31
C ASP A 91 -3.98 -1.06 -17.48
N GLY A 92 -2.67 -1.23 -17.63
CA GLY A 92 -1.85 -0.50 -18.62
C GLY A 92 -1.50 0.95 -18.26
N CYS A 93 -2.02 1.51 -17.15
CA CYS A 93 -1.64 2.85 -16.70
C CYS A 93 -0.22 2.87 -16.13
N ASN A 94 0.52 3.95 -16.43
CA ASN A 94 1.81 4.22 -15.79
C ASN A 94 1.59 4.99 -14.50
N LEU A 95 2.07 4.47 -13.39
CA LEU A 95 1.98 5.08 -12.06
C LEU A 95 3.36 5.24 -11.45
N LYS A 96 3.53 6.26 -10.59
CA LYS A 96 4.69 6.45 -9.73
C LYS A 96 4.45 5.89 -8.32
N GLY A 97 5.56 5.57 -7.66
CA GLY A 97 5.57 5.05 -6.30
C GLY A 97 5.35 3.54 -6.26
N LYS A 98 6.43 2.82 -6.08
CA LYS A 98 6.41 1.36 -6.04
C LYS A 98 6.70 0.86 -4.65
N ILE A 99 5.95 -0.14 -4.20
CA ILE A 99 6.25 -0.84 -2.95
C ILE A 99 7.49 -1.72 -3.19
N VAL A 100 8.51 -1.50 -2.40
CA VAL A 100 9.77 -2.25 -2.47
C VAL A 100 9.74 -3.45 -1.54
N ALA A 101 9.23 -3.26 -0.32
CA ALA A 101 9.10 -4.34 0.64
C ALA A 101 7.96 -4.07 1.63
N THR A 102 7.42 -5.13 2.18
CA THR A 102 6.46 -5.10 3.28
C THR A 102 6.93 -6.01 4.40
N ILE A 103 6.97 -5.47 5.62
CA ILE A 103 7.33 -6.17 6.85
C ILE A 103 6.09 -6.25 7.72
N HIS A 104 5.76 -7.43 8.21
CA HIS A 104 4.68 -7.66 9.17
C HIS A 104 5.23 -8.34 10.40
N LYS A 105 5.04 -7.71 11.57
CA LYS A 105 5.57 -8.19 12.87
C LYS A 105 7.07 -8.53 12.80
N GLY A 106 7.85 -7.69 12.11
CA GLY A 106 9.29 -7.86 11.97
C GLY A 106 9.73 -8.86 10.90
N ASN A 107 8.83 -9.51 10.18
CA ASN A 107 9.15 -10.46 9.12
C ASN A 107 8.82 -9.86 7.75
N PHE A 108 9.72 -10.05 6.79
CA PHE A 108 9.43 -9.72 5.40
C PHE A 108 8.31 -10.63 4.87
N VAL A 109 7.23 -10.03 4.40
CA VAL A 109 6.09 -10.74 3.76
C VAL A 109 6.02 -10.47 2.26
N PHE A 110 6.69 -9.41 1.81
CA PHE A 110 6.87 -9.08 0.41
C PHE A 110 8.23 -8.41 0.22
N ASP A 111 8.94 -8.78 -0.86
CA ASP A 111 10.15 -8.12 -1.35
C ASP A 111 10.12 -8.14 -2.87
N ILE A 112 10.37 -7.00 -3.50
CA ILE A 112 10.29 -6.85 -4.96
C ILE A 112 11.27 -7.76 -5.72
N ASN A 113 12.38 -8.13 -5.07
CA ASN A 113 13.40 -9.02 -5.65
C ASN A 113 13.11 -10.51 -5.38
N GLY A 114 12.28 -10.83 -4.40
CA GLY A 114 11.97 -12.19 -3.95
C GLY A 114 10.51 -12.59 -4.07
N GLY A 115 9.63 -11.68 -4.49
CA GLY A 115 8.19 -11.89 -4.53
C GLY A 115 7.56 -11.99 -3.14
N ALA A 116 6.33 -12.50 -3.07
CA ALA A 116 5.66 -12.72 -1.78
C ALA A 116 6.37 -13.83 -1.01
N LEU A 117 7.01 -13.47 0.08
CA LEU A 117 7.63 -14.43 1.00
C LEU A 117 6.52 -15.05 1.85
N THR A 118 5.97 -16.17 1.41
CA THR A 118 5.13 -17.00 2.27
C THR A 118 5.98 -17.48 3.43
N GLY A 119 5.79 -16.87 4.61
CA GLY A 119 6.48 -17.30 5.81
C GLY A 119 6.24 -18.79 6.07
N LYS A 120 7.25 -19.61 5.83
CA LYS A 120 7.34 -20.87 6.54
C LYS A 120 7.68 -20.50 7.97
N GLY A 121 6.64 -20.40 8.81
CA GLY A 121 6.83 -20.40 10.24
C GLY A 121 7.57 -21.66 10.63
N GLY A 122 8.73 -21.49 11.19
CA GLY A 122 9.36 -22.50 12.03
C GLY A 122 8.79 -22.38 13.43
#